data_fecc983156d2a1f42926c77f8007591e
#
_entry.id   fecc983156d2a1f42926c77f8007591e
#
_cell.length_a   1.000
_cell.length_b   1.000
_cell.length_c   1.000
_cell.angle_alpha   90.00
_cell.angle_beta   90.00
_cell.angle_gamma   90.00
#
_symmetry.space_group_name_H-M   'P 1'
#
loop_
_entity.id
_entity.type
_entity.pdbx_description
1 polymer ?
#
loop_
_entity_poly.entity_id
_entity_poly.type
_entity_poly.pdbx_seq_one_letter_code
_entity_poly.pdbx_strand_id
1 'polypeptide(L)'
;YETGMGSLVYKPGLSLMEFADLDLIKGTFRLQVFSSFRKHVRKFFKDPRLVALMEFPVLFLGAMPQDTPALYSLMNYAGLKLGTWYPDGGFGKVIDGFLEVAKRNGTKIHFNSPVDRIIVENNRASGIMANGNRIDCDAIIASADYHHVESKLLDEKYRNYNENYWKNKVFAPSCLIFHI
;
A
#
# COMPACT_ATOMS: atom_id res chain seq x y z
N TYR A 1 5.56 18.24 1.10
CA TYR A 1 4.93 17.49 2.18
C TYR A 1 3.61 18.13 2.61
N GLU A 2 3.62 19.40 3.00
CA GLU A 2 2.40 20.13 3.45
C GLU A 2 1.27 20.10 2.42
N THR A 3 1.56 20.37 1.16
CA THR A 3 0.59 20.28 0.05
C THR A 3 0.05 18.85 -0.12
N GLY A 4 0.92 17.84 0.01
CA GLY A 4 0.51 16.44 -0.10
C GLY A 4 -0.42 16.04 1.04
N MET A 5 -0.01 16.32 2.29
CA MET A 5 -0.79 15.95 3.48
C MET A 5 -2.03 16.81 3.70
N GLY A 6 -1.98 18.11 3.31
CA GLY A 6 -3.11 19.01 3.51
C GLY A 6 -4.24 18.86 2.50
N SER A 7 -3.92 18.44 1.28
CA SER A 7 -4.90 18.46 0.18
C SER A 7 -5.07 17.13 -0.54
N LEU A 8 -3.97 16.40 -0.83
CA LEU A 8 -4.04 15.20 -1.69
C LEU A 8 -4.48 13.95 -0.94
N VAL A 9 -4.02 13.76 0.30
CA VAL A 9 -4.25 12.53 1.07
C VAL A 9 -5.73 12.31 1.39
N TYR A 10 -6.50 13.38 1.51
CA TYR A 10 -7.93 13.30 1.85
C TYR A 10 -8.87 13.25 0.64
N LYS A 11 -8.33 13.31 -0.59
CA LYS A 11 -9.14 13.22 -1.80
C LYS A 11 -9.36 11.75 -2.17
N PRO A 12 -10.61 11.32 -2.38
CA PRO A 12 -10.92 9.92 -2.65
C PRO A 12 -10.41 9.42 -4.00
N GLY A 13 -10.00 10.32 -4.91
CA GLY A 13 -9.44 9.93 -6.21
C GLY A 13 -10.43 9.29 -7.18
N LEU A 14 -11.72 9.57 -7.02
CA LEU A 14 -12.79 9.00 -7.84
C LEU A 14 -12.97 9.73 -9.17
N SER A 15 -12.51 10.96 -9.28
CA SER A 15 -12.65 11.79 -10.48
C SER A 15 -11.42 12.67 -10.73
N LEU A 16 -11.05 12.84 -12.00
CA LEU A 16 -10.00 13.79 -12.38
C LEU A 16 -10.37 15.23 -12.04
N MET A 17 -11.64 15.57 -11.96
CA MET A 17 -12.10 16.91 -11.57
C MET A 17 -11.76 17.27 -10.12
N GLU A 18 -11.56 16.30 -9.25
CA GLU A 18 -11.09 16.53 -7.87
C GLU A 18 -9.68 17.14 -7.83
N PHE A 19 -8.91 16.97 -8.90
CA PHE A 19 -7.56 17.47 -9.05
C PHE A 19 -7.50 18.78 -9.87
N ALA A 20 -8.65 19.30 -10.35
CA ALA A 20 -8.76 20.55 -11.09
C ALA A 20 -8.73 21.81 -10.20
N ASP A 21 -8.02 21.74 -9.08
CA ASP A 21 -7.79 22.83 -8.15
C ASP A 21 -6.52 23.59 -8.54
N LEU A 22 -6.60 24.91 -8.66
CA LEU A 22 -5.47 25.76 -9.04
C LEU A 22 -4.27 25.62 -8.10
N ASP A 23 -4.50 25.38 -6.82
CA ASP A 23 -3.43 25.17 -5.84
C ASP A 23 -2.76 23.79 -6.01
N LEU A 24 -3.51 22.78 -6.43
CA LEU A 24 -2.98 21.47 -6.78
C LEU A 24 -2.20 21.51 -8.10
N ILE A 25 -2.67 22.25 -9.10
CA ILE A 25 -1.95 22.43 -10.38
C ILE A 25 -0.61 23.13 -10.11
N LYS A 26 -0.60 24.22 -9.36
CA LYS A 26 0.63 24.90 -8.94
C LYS A 26 1.51 23.98 -8.08
N GLY A 27 0.91 23.20 -7.19
CA GLY A 27 1.57 22.20 -6.38
C GLY A 27 2.25 21.11 -7.23
N THR A 28 1.60 20.61 -8.26
CA THR A 28 2.13 19.58 -9.17
C THR A 28 3.40 20.07 -9.88
N PHE A 29 3.42 21.31 -10.35
CA PHE A 29 4.62 21.92 -10.95
C PHE A 29 5.73 22.12 -9.91
N ARG A 30 5.40 22.56 -8.71
CA ARG A 30 6.35 22.72 -7.59
C ARG A 30 6.93 21.38 -7.13
N LEU A 31 6.14 20.34 -7.10
CA LEU A 31 6.51 19.00 -6.61
C LEU A 31 7.34 18.21 -7.63
N GLN A 32 7.61 18.77 -8.81
CA GLN A 32 8.43 18.15 -9.86
C GLN A 32 8.00 16.70 -10.18
N VAL A 33 6.70 16.47 -10.27
CA VAL A 33 6.10 15.13 -10.50
C VAL A 33 6.65 14.47 -11.77
N PHE A 34 7.02 15.27 -12.77
CA PHE A 34 7.59 14.82 -14.04
C PHE A 34 9.11 14.59 -14.02
N SER A 35 9.78 14.87 -12.90
CA SER A 35 11.21 14.59 -12.74
C SER A 35 11.40 13.31 -11.95
N SER A 36 12.40 12.49 -12.30
CA SER A 36 12.71 11.32 -11.48
C SER A 36 13.35 11.73 -10.15
N PHE A 37 13.10 10.93 -9.13
CA PHE A 37 13.66 11.11 -7.79
C PHE A 37 15.19 11.15 -7.82
N ARG A 38 15.83 10.25 -8.60
CA ARG A 38 17.29 10.24 -8.82
C ARG A 38 17.80 11.57 -9.37
N LYS A 39 17.15 12.13 -10.40
CA LYS A 39 17.55 13.44 -10.94
C LYS A 39 17.40 14.55 -9.91
N HIS A 40 16.34 14.49 -9.10
CA HIS A 40 16.12 15.46 -8.03
C HIS A 40 17.21 15.42 -6.97
N VAL A 41 17.50 14.24 -6.41
CA VAL A 41 18.55 14.05 -5.40
C VAL A 41 19.93 14.55 -5.90
N ARG A 42 20.29 14.22 -7.13
CA ARG A 42 21.58 14.59 -7.74
C ARG A 42 21.75 16.08 -8.05
N LYS A 43 20.71 16.89 -7.95
CA LYS A 43 20.82 18.35 -7.98
C LYS A 43 21.51 18.88 -6.72
N PHE A 44 21.29 18.24 -5.58
CA PHE A 44 21.75 18.69 -4.27
C PHE A 44 23.00 17.94 -3.76
N PHE A 45 23.09 16.65 -4.08
CA PHE A 45 24.15 15.77 -3.58
C PHE A 45 24.98 15.21 -4.72
N LYS A 46 26.33 15.22 -4.53
CA LYS A 46 27.29 14.66 -5.50
C LYS A 46 28.03 13.45 -4.96
N ASP A 47 28.26 13.39 -3.64
CA ASP A 47 28.89 12.23 -3.00
C ASP A 47 27.98 11.01 -3.17
N PRO A 48 28.48 9.88 -3.71
CA PRO A 48 27.68 8.70 -4.00
C PRO A 48 27.05 8.09 -2.74
N ARG A 49 27.66 8.23 -1.58
CA ARG A 49 27.12 7.72 -0.31
C ARG A 49 25.90 8.54 0.13
N LEU A 50 25.98 9.88 -0.01
CA LEU A 50 24.84 10.76 0.27
C LEU A 50 23.71 10.54 -0.72
N VAL A 51 24.04 10.35 -2.00
CA VAL A 51 23.02 10.00 -3.01
C VAL A 51 22.32 8.70 -2.64
N ALA A 52 23.06 7.64 -2.31
CA ALA A 52 22.49 6.36 -1.89
C ALA A 52 21.59 6.50 -0.66
N LEU A 53 22.04 7.24 0.36
CA LEU A 53 21.27 7.52 1.57
C LEU A 53 19.94 8.24 1.26
N MET A 54 19.99 9.23 0.40
CA MET A 54 18.81 10.01 0.03
C MET A 54 17.86 9.25 -0.93
N GLU A 55 18.37 8.34 -1.76
CA GLU A 55 17.58 7.48 -2.65
C GLU A 55 16.95 6.30 -1.89
N PHE A 56 17.49 5.89 -0.74
CA PHE A 56 17.06 4.71 0.01
C PHE A 56 15.58 4.64 0.35
N PRO A 57 14.89 5.73 0.80
CA PRO A 57 13.47 5.65 1.18
C PRO A 57 12.54 5.20 0.06
N VAL A 58 12.93 5.35 -1.20
CA VAL A 58 12.14 4.90 -2.36
C VAL A 58 12.02 3.38 -2.45
N LEU A 59 12.91 2.63 -1.81
CA LEU A 59 12.84 1.16 -1.76
C LEU A 59 11.55 0.64 -1.12
N PHE A 60 10.93 1.40 -0.22
CA PHE A 60 9.62 1.03 0.36
C PHE A 60 8.51 0.92 -0.68
N LEU A 61 8.66 1.59 -1.83
CA LEU A 61 7.70 1.51 -2.93
C LEU A 61 7.91 0.27 -3.81
N GLY A 62 8.98 -0.49 -3.57
CA GLY A 62 9.39 -1.57 -4.47
C GLY A 62 9.79 -1.06 -5.86
N ALA A 63 10.24 0.19 -5.98
CA ALA A 63 10.59 0.84 -7.23
C ALA A 63 12.01 1.40 -7.19
N MET A 64 12.59 1.63 -8.37
CA MET A 64 13.92 2.20 -8.49
C MET A 64 13.86 3.74 -8.49
N PRO A 65 14.86 4.44 -7.93
CA PRO A 65 14.87 5.91 -7.85
C PRO A 65 14.78 6.64 -9.21
N GLN A 66 15.26 6.01 -10.29
CA GLN A 66 15.15 6.59 -11.63
C GLN A 66 13.73 6.53 -12.20
N ASP A 67 12.92 5.57 -11.74
CA ASP A 67 11.56 5.30 -12.23
C ASP A 67 10.49 5.87 -11.30
N THR A 68 10.91 6.47 -10.19
CA THR A 68 10.04 7.06 -9.17
C THR A 68 9.98 8.58 -9.35
N PRO A 69 8.79 9.22 -9.29
CA PRO A 69 8.66 10.66 -9.32
C PRO A 69 9.36 11.38 -8.16
N ALA A 70 9.91 12.56 -8.40
CA ALA A 70 10.58 13.38 -7.38
C ALA A 70 9.67 13.78 -6.20
N LEU A 71 8.35 13.76 -6.40
CA LEU A 71 7.36 13.93 -5.33
C LEU A 71 7.67 13.06 -4.10
N TYR A 72 8.19 11.85 -4.30
CA TYR A 72 8.49 10.93 -3.21
C TYR A 72 9.64 11.40 -2.29
N SER A 73 10.31 12.53 -2.60
CA SER A 73 11.19 13.23 -1.65
C SER A 73 10.46 13.64 -0.35
N LEU A 74 9.13 13.66 -0.36
CA LEU A 74 8.32 13.84 0.85
C LEU A 74 8.64 12.80 1.94
N MET A 75 9.06 11.58 1.54
CA MET A 75 9.45 10.53 2.48
C MET A 75 10.73 10.91 3.24
N ASN A 76 11.69 11.55 2.55
CA ASN A 76 12.90 12.07 3.20
C ASN A 76 12.55 13.17 4.21
N TYR A 77 11.62 14.06 3.85
CA TYR A 77 11.13 15.08 4.77
C TYR A 77 10.48 14.45 6.01
N ALA A 78 9.61 13.47 5.80
CA ALA A 78 8.96 12.76 6.91
C ALA A 78 10.01 12.09 7.82
N GLY A 79 10.94 11.32 7.28
CA GLY A 79 11.95 10.60 8.07
C GLY A 79 12.96 11.51 8.77
N LEU A 80 13.45 12.56 8.08
CA LEU A 80 14.53 13.42 8.58
C LEU A 80 14.03 14.61 9.40
N LYS A 81 12.90 15.23 9.00
CA LYS A 81 12.39 16.43 9.65
C LYS A 81 11.38 16.12 10.75
N LEU A 82 10.47 15.18 10.51
CA LEU A 82 9.45 14.79 11.48
C LEU A 82 9.94 13.70 12.44
N GLY A 83 11.00 12.98 12.04
CA GLY A 83 11.60 11.91 12.81
C GLY A 83 10.98 10.54 12.51
N THR A 84 11.71 9.52 12.92
CA THR A 84 11.28 8.13 12.87
C THR A 84 10.98 7.68 14.30
N TRP A 85 9.77 7.17 14.51
CA TRP A 85 9.29 6.78 15.84
C TRP A 85 9.18 5.26 15.92
N TYR A 86 9.52 4.73 17.06
CA TYR A 86 9.38 3.32 17.37
C TYR A 86 8.45 3.16 18.59
N PRO A 87 7.42 2.31 18.52
CA PRO A 87 6.50 2.15 19.63
C PRO A 87 7.19 1.50 20.83
N ASP A 88 6.92 2.02 22.02
CA ASP A 88 7.38 1.39 23.26
C ASP A 88 6.82 -0.03 23.39
N GLY A 89 7.70 -1.00 23.66
CA GLY A 89 7.38 -2.42 23.66
C GLY A 89 7.27 -3.06 22.26
N GLY A 90 7.68 -2.34 21.20
CA GLY A 90 7.79 -2.88 19.83
C GLY A 90 6.49 -2.83 19.01
N PHE A 91 6.58 -3.16 17.73
CA PHE A 91 5.44 -3.11 16.81
C PHE A 91 4.29 -4.06 17.20
N GLY A 92 4.56 -5.12 17.96
CA GLY A 92 3.52 -5.97 18.53
C GLY A 92 2.49 -5.16 19.36
N LYS A 93 2.91 -4.11 20.05
CA LYS A 93 2.02 -3.25 20.82
C LYS A 93 1.04 -2.46 19.96
N VAL A 94 1.43 -2.10 18.74
CA VAL A 94 0.51 -1.48 17.77
C VAL A 94 -0.57 -2.49 17.37
N ILE A 95 -0.19 -3.74 17.12
CA ILE A 95 -1.14 -4.82 16.80
C ILE A 95 -2.08 -5.06 17.99
N ASP A 96 -1.56 -5.13 19.22
CA ASP A 96 -2.38 -5.25 20.43
C ASP A 96 -3.42 -4.14 20.54
N GLY A 97 -3.02 -2.89 20.26
CA GLY A 97 -3.93 -1.74 20.25
C GLY A 97 -5.06 -1.88 19.22
N PHE A 98 -4.75 -2.29 17.98
CA PHE A 98 -5.78 -2.56 16.97
C PHE A 98 -6.71 -3.70 17.36
N LEU A 99 -6.18 -4.77 17.93
CA LEU A 99 -6.98 -5.89 18.42
C LEU A 99 -7.93 -5.47 19.54
N GLU A 100 -7.48 -4.61 20.44
CA GLU A 100 -8.34 -4.08 21.52
C GLU A 100 -9.49 -3.25 20.96
N VAL A 101 -9.20 -2.34 20.02
CA VAL A 101 -10.24 -1.53 19.36
C VAL A 101 -11.22 -2.43 18.60
N ALA A 102 -10.74 -3.41 17.86
CA ALA A 102 -11.61 -4.36 17.16
C ALA A 102 -12.53 -5.11 18.11
N LYS A 103 -11.99 -5.63 19.22
CA LYS A 103 -12.78 -6.33 20.25
C LYS A 103 -13.84 -5.43 20.88
N ARG A 104 -13.49 -4.17 21.21
CA ARG A 104 -14.46 -3.19 21.75
C ARG A 104 -15.62 -2.92 20.78
N ASN A 105 -15.37 -3.02 19.49
CA ASN A 105 -16.41 -2.88 18.45
C ASN A 105 -17.12 -4.21 18.13
N GLY A 106 -16.95 -5.24 18.93
CA GLY A 106 -17.63 -6.52 18.76
C GLY A 106 -17.09 -7.41 17.64
N THR A 107 -15.92 -7.08 17.07
CA THR A 107 -15.30 -7.87 16.01
C THR A 107 -14.86 -9.23 16.55
N LYS A 108 -15.27 -10.29 15.88
CA LYS A 108 -14.77 -11.66 16.15
C LYS A 108 -13.51 -11.90 15.34
N ILE A 109 -12.45 -12.33 16.01
CA ILE A 109 -11.15 -12.60 15.38
C ILE A 109 -10.85 -14.08 15.49
N HIS A 110 -10.58 -14.72 14.37
CA HIS A 110 -10.26 -16.14 14.27
C HIS A 110 -8.83 -16.28 13.76
N PHE A 111 -7.93 -16.76 14.61
CA PHE A 111 -6.57 -17.12 14.22
C PHE A 111 -6.51 -18.53 13.67
N ASN A 112 -5.43 -18.84 12.93
CA ASN A 112 -5.21 -20.16 12.33
C ASN A 112 -6.42 -20.65 11.50
N SER A 113 -7.08 -19.73 10.83
CA SER A 113 -8.28 -19.96 10.04
C SER A 113 -8.06 -19.55 8.59
N PRO A 114 -7.28 -20.34 7.82
CA PRO A 114 -7.09 -20.05 6.41
C PRO A 114 -8.44 -20.06 5.68
N VAL A 115 -8.61 -19.10 4.79
CA VAL A 115 -9.78 -19.04 3.89
C VAL A 115 -9.44 -19.85 2.65
N ASP A 116 -10.24 -20.86 2.36
CA ASP A 116 -10.04 -21.78 1.25
C ASP A 116 -10.74 -21.31 -0.03
N ARG A 117 -11.88 -20.61 0.14
CA ARG A 117 -12.71 -20.18 -0.98
C ARG A 117 -13.66 -19.04 -0.60
N ILE A 118 -13.91 -18.14 -1.54
CA ILE A 118 -15.01 -17.16 -1.49
C ILE A 118 -16.25 -17.76 -2.16
N ILE A 119 -17.37 -17.72 -1.47
CA ILE A 119 -18.65 -18.23 -1.98
C ILE A 119 -19.37 -17.09 -2.69
N VAL A 120 -19.75 -17.33 -3.96
CA VAL A 120 -20.52 -16.37 -4.76
C VAL A 120 -21.84 -17.00 -5.16
N GLU A 121 -22.92 -16.37 -4.78
CA GLU A 121 -24.30 -16.76 -5.12
C GLU A 121 -25.01 -15.56 -5.75
N ASN A 122 -25.74 -15.78 -6.82
CA ASN A 122 -26.45 -14.71 -7.55
C ASN A 122 -25.55 -13.51 -7.92
N ASN A 123 -24.31 -13.76 -8.35
CA ASN A 123 -23.32 -12.74 -8.69
C ASN A 123 -22.88 -11.84 -7.50
N ARG A 124 -23.09 -12.30 -6.28
CA ARG A 124 -22.69 -11.58 -5.06
C ARG A 124 -21.91 -12.50 -4.14
N ALA A 125 -20.83 -11.99 -3.55
CA ALA A 125 -20.14 -12.70 -2.49
C ALA A 125 -21.07 -12.84 -1.27
N SER A 126 -21.34 -14.08 -0.86
CA SER A 126 -22.29 -14.42 0.20
C SER A 126 -21.64 -15.06 1.41
N GLY A 127 -20.36 -15.44 1.31
CA GLY A 127 -19.66 -16.08 2.42
C GLY A 127 -18.28 -16.56 2.03
N ILE A 128 -17.61 -17.19 2.98
CA ILE A 128 -16.33 -17.85 2.79
C ILE A 128 -16.35 -19.29 3.31
N MET A 129 -15.45 -20.12 2.80
CA MET A 129 -15.09 -21.40 3.42
C MET A 129 -13.79 -21.21 4.19
N ALA A 130 -13.78 -21.54 5.45
CA ALA A 130 -12.60 -21.54 6.30
C ALA A 130 -12.58 -22.78 7.20
N ASN A 131 -11.48 -23.53 7.20
CA ASN A 131 -11.37 -24.78 7.95
C ASN A 131 -12.55 -25.74 7.72
N GLY A 132 -13.02 -25.86 6.49
CA GLY A 132 -14.16 -26.71 6.12
C GLY A 132 -15.55 -26.21 6.55
N ASN A 133 -15.64 -25.06 7.18
CA ASN A 133 -16.90 -24.46 7.62
C ASN A 133 -17.28 -23.26 6.74
N ARG A 134 -18.56 -23.14 6.42
CA ARG A 134 -19.12 -21.98 5.76
C ARG A 134 -19.38 -20.88 6.79
N ILE A 135 -18.94 -19.66 6.47
CA ILE A 135 -19.24 -18.43 7.22
C ILE A 135 -19.94 -17.48 6.28
N ASP A 136 -21.21 -17.19 6.56
CA ASP A 136 -22.02 -16.27 5.75
C ASP A 136 -21.68 -14.81 6.10
N CYS A 137 -21.75 -13.94 5.09
CA CYS A 137 -21.51 -12.50 5.25
C CYS A 137 -22.17 -11.72 4.11
N ASP A 138 -22.42 -10.44 4.37
CA ASP A 138 -23.01 -9.52 3.39
C ASP A 138 -21.96 -8.90 2.46
N ALA A 139 -20.70 -8.82 2.90
CA ALA A 139 -19.58 -8.27 2.15
C ALA A 139 -18.26 -8.89 2.62
N ILE A 140 -17.29 -8.94 1.73
CA ILE A 140 -15.94 -9.45 2.01
C ILE A 140 -14.91 -8.37 1.66
N ILE A 141 -14.04 -8.07 2.62
CA ILE A 141 -12.84 -7.26 2.40
C ILE A 141 -11.63 -8.19 2.50
N ALA A 142 -10.98 -8.44 1.37
CA ALA A 142 -9.81 -9.29 1.31
C ALA A 142 -8.53 -8.44 1.42
N SER A 143 -7.87 -8.48 2.57
CA SER A 143 -6.57 -7.83 2.81
C SER A 143 -5.37 -8.77 2.57
N ALA A 144 -5.57 -9.81 1.77
CA ALA A 144 -4.52 -10.73 1.32
C ALA A 144 -3.94 -10.29 -0.04
N ASP A 145 -2.90 -10.99 -0.50
CA ASP A 145 -2.35 -10.76 -1.84
C ASP A 145 -3.43 -10.87 -2.91
N TYR A 146 -3.53 -9.83 -3.76
CA TYR A 146 -4.64 -9.73 -4.71
C TYR A 146 -4.63 -10.84 -5.77
N HIS A 147 -3.42 -11.21 -6.27
CA HIS A 147 -3.29 -12.32 -7.19
C HIS A 147 -3.73 -13.64 -6.56
N HIS A 148 -3.36 -13.86 -5.28
CA HIS A 148 -3.81 -15.05 -4.54
C HIS A 148 -5.33 -15.08 -4.39
N VAL A 149 -5.95 -13.97 -3.98
CA VAL A 149 -7.41 -13.88 -3.81
C VAL A 149 -8.12 -14.20 -5.12
N GLU A 150 -7.73 -13.56 -6.22
CA GLU A 150 -8.37 -13.80 -7.52
C GLU A 150 -8.11 -15.20 -8.07
N SER A 151 -6.84 -15.65 -8.03
CA SER A 151 -6.47 -16.90 -8.71
C SER A 151 -6.79 -18.16 -7.90
N LYS A 152 -6.86 -18.06 -6.57
CA LYS A 152 -7.01 -19.22 -5.67
C LYS A 152 -8.34 -19.27 -4.92
N LEU A 153 -8.88 -18.10 -4.52
CA LEU A 153 -10.08 -18.06 -3.68
C LEU A 153 -11.37 -17.83 -4.46
N LEU A 154 -11.29 -17.30 -5.69
CA LEU A 154 -12.44 -17.06 -6.58
C LEU A 154 -12.50 -18.08 -7.72
N ASP A 155 -13.71 -18.54 -8.03
CA ASP A 155 -13.96 -19.30 -9.24
C ASP A 155 -13.63 -18.44 -10.48
N GLU A 156 -13.10 -19.06 -11.52
CA GLU A 156 -12.57 -18.38 -12.71
C GLU A 156 -13.58 -17.38 -13.34
N LYS A 157 -14.84 -17.74 -13.38
CA LYS A 157 -15.92 -16.89 -13.95
C LYS A 157 -16.18 -15.58 -13.20
N TYR A 158 -15.64 -15.43 -11.98
CA TYR A 158 -15.80 -14.23 -11.16
C TYR A 158 -14.52 -13.41 -11.05
N ARG A 159 -13.43 -13.83 -11.72
CA ARG A 159 -12.16 -13.12 -11.73
C ARG A 159 -12.23 -11.93 -12.67
N ASN A 160 -11.64 -10.80 -12.24
CA ASN A 160 -11.53 -9.61 -13.09
C ASN A 160 -10.40 -9.75 -14.11
N TYR A 161 -9.37 -10.52 -13.78
CA TYR A 161 -8.14 -10.62 -14.56
C TYR A 161 -7.81 -12.08 -14.89
N ASN A 162 -7.34 -12.31 -16.11
CA ASN A 162 -6.91 -13.62 -16.57
C ASN A 162 -5.40 -13.84 -16.32
N GLU A 163 -4.92 -15.06 -16.57
CA GLU A 163 -3.53 -15.44 -16.43
C GLU A 163 -2.58 -14.55 -17.26
N ASN A 164 -2.99 -14.12 -18.46
CA ASN A 164 -2.16 -13.27 -19.31
C ASN A 164 -1.95 -11.87 -18.71
N TYR A 165 -2.97 -11.32 -18.05
CA TYR A 165 -2.85 -10.08 -17.30
C TYR A 165 -1.77 -10.20 -16.21
N TRP A 166 -1.82 -11.26 -15.41
CA TRP A 166 -0.89 -11.46 -14.29
C TRP A 166 0.55 -11.71 -14.76
N LYS A 167 0.75 -12.48 -15.83
CA LYS A 167 2.07 -12.73 -16.42
C LYS A 167 2.78 -11.46 -16.88
N ASN A 168 2.04 -10.43 -17.25
CA ASN A 168 2.58 -9.16 -17.72
C ASN A 168 2.75 -8.11 -16.60
N LYS A 169 2.43 -8.45 -15.34
CA LYS A 169 2.61 -7.53 -14.20
C LYS A 169 4.02 -7.61 -13.64
N VAL A 170 4.54 -6.42 -13.32
CA VAL A 170 5.79 -6.30 -12.58
C VAL A 170 5.44 -6.41 -11.10
N PHE A 171 5.91 -7.47 -10.45
CA PHE A 171 5.79 -7.64 -9.02
C PHE A 171 6.87 -6.83 -8.29
N ALA A 172 6.53 -6.30 -7.13
CA ALA A 172 7.50 -5.67 -6.25
C ALA A 172 8.55 -6.71 -5.79
N PRO A 173 9.81 -6.30 -5.55
CA PRO A 173 10.83 -7.20 -5.06
C PRO A 173 10.46 -7.75 -3.68
N SER A 174 10.74 -9.01 -3.46
CA SER A 174 10.69 -9.63 -2.13
C SER A 174 12.02 -9.43 -1.41
N CYS A 175 11.99 -9.44 -0.08
CA CYS A 175 13.21 -9.43 0.71
C CYS A 175 13.17 -10.54 1.78
N LEU A 176 14.35 -11.03 2.12
CA LEU A 176 14.55 -11.90 3.27
C LEU A 176 15.28 -11.10 4.35
N ILE A 177 14.69 -11.04 5.54
CA ILE A 177 15.24 -10.28 6.66
C ILE A 177 15.77 -11.25 7.69
N PHE A 178 17.05 -11.12 8.01
CA PHE A 178 17.68 -11.83 9.13
C PHE A 178 17.83 -10.87 10.30
N HIS A 179 17.33 -11.27 11.46
CA HIS A 179 17.60 -10.60 12.73
C HIS A 179 18.79 -11.32 13.39
N ILE A 180 19.91 -10.61 13.56
CA ILE A 180 21.16 -11.12 14.12
C ILE A 180 21.34 -10.60 15.53
#